data_29792879de8abf167c7fdaf4774d671c
#
_entry.id   29792879de8abf167c7fdaf4774d671c
#
_cell.length_a   1.000
_cell.length_b   1.000
_cell.length_c   1.000
_cell.angle_alpha   90.00
_cell.angle_beta   90.00
_cell.angle_gamma   90.00
#
_symmetry.space_group_name_H-M   'P 1'
#
loop_
_entity.id
_entity.type
_entity.pdbx_description
1 polymer ?
#
loop_
_entity_poly.entity_id
_entity_poly.type
_entity_poly.pdbx_seq_one_letter_code
_entity_poly.pdbx_strand_id
1 'polypeptide(L)' 'MEAVKRYIAAHYGDEMSVERLSELVYMAPSYLSSVFKKETGQNLNRFIKSVRMEKAKDLF' A
#
# COMPACT_ATOMS: atom_id res chain seq x y z
N MET A 1 -6.30 -4.58 7.82
CA MET A 1 -5.27 -4.05 6.91
C MET A 1 -4.06 -4.94 6.71
N GLU A 2 -4.02 -6.04 7.41
CA GLU A 2 -2.91 -6.98 7.27
C GLU A 2 -2.74 -7.49 5.85
N ALA A 3 -3.86 -7.85 5.20
CA ALA A 3 -3.81 -8.34 3.82
C ALA A 3 -3.25 -7.28 2.86
N VAL A 4 -3.62 -6.02 3.07
CA VAL A 4 -3.14 -4.93 2.22
C VAL A 4 -1.63 -4.75 2.39
N LYS A 5 -1.15 -4.80 3.63
CA LYS A 5 0.28 -4.67 3.92
C LYS A 5 1.07 -5.82 3.29
N ARG A 6 0.55 -7.02 3.40
CA ARG A 6 1.20 -8.21 2.81
C ARG A 6 1.26 -8.11 1.30
N TYR A 7 0.18 -7.64 0.69
CA TYR A 7 0.14 -7.48 -0.76
C TYR A 7 1.18 -6.47 -1.22
N ILE A 8 1.26 -5.33 -0.53
CA ILE A 8 2.23 -4.30 -0.87
C ILE A 8 3.65 -4.84 -0.74
N ALA A 9 3.93 -5.56 0.33
CA ALA A 9 5.27 -6.11 0.54
C ALA A 9 5.64 -7.17 -0.49
N ALA A 10 4.65 -7.93 -0.97
CA ALA A 10 4.90 -8.99 -1.96
C ALA A 10 5.02 -8.44 -3.39
N HIS A 11 4.36 -7.32 -3.68
CA HIS A 11 4.29 -6.79 -5.04
C HIS A 11 4.90 -5.40 -5.19
N TYR A 12 5.90 -5.09 -4.38
CA TYR A 12 6.50 -3.76 -4.39
C TYR A 12 7.14 -3.38 -5.74
N GLY A 13 7.48 -4.37 -6.55
CA GLY A 13 8.09 -4.13 -7.85
C GLY A 13 7.10 -3.87 -8.98
N ASP A 14 5.81 -4.10 -8.72
CA ASP A 14 4.76 -3.89 -9.70
C ASP A 14 4.25 -2.44 -9.65
N GLU A 15 3.52 -2.04 -10.68
CA GLU A 15 2.83 -0.76 -10.65
C GLU A 15 1.73 -0.80 -9.61
N MET A 16 2.04 -0.26 -8.46
CA MET A 16 1.11 -0.30 -7.34
C MET A 16 0.56 1.08 -7.05
N SER A 17 -0.76 1.18 -6.96
CA SER A 17 -1.44 2.42 -6.65
C SER A 17 -2.60 2.15 -5.71
N VAL A 18 -3.10 3.22 -5.08
CA VAL A 18 -4.26 3.10 -4.21
C VAL A 18 -5.46 2.58 -4.99
N GLU A 19 -5.61 3.02 -6.24
CA GLU A 19 -6.70 2.57 -7.10
C GLU A 19 -6.64 1.07 -7.35
N ARG A 20 -5.46 0.56 -7.62
CA ARG A 20 -5.28 -0.87 -7.85
C ARG A 20 -5.62 -1.68 -6.60
N LEU A 21 -5.12 -1.23 -5.47
CA LEU A 21 -5.40 -1.90 -4.20
C LEU A 21 -6.89 -1.86 -3.86
N SER A 22 -7.56 -0.75 -4.15
CA SER A 22 -8.98 -0.63 -3.86
C SER A 22 -9.80 -1.62 -4.67
N GLU A 23 -9.40 -1.89 -5.90
CA GLU A 23 -10.05 -2.90 -6.73
C GLU A 23 -9.91 -4.30 -6.14
N LEU A 24 -8.74 -4.60 -5.61
CA LEU A 24 -8.47 -5.91 -5.06
C LEU A 24 -9.25 -6.19 -3.77
N VAL A 25 -9.53 -5.16 -3.00
CA VAL A 25 -10.26 -5.30 -1.74
C VAL A 25 -11.72 -4.85 -1.85
N TYR A 26 -12.17 -4.51 -3.06
CA TYR A 26 -13.55 -4.10 -3.33
C TYR A 26 -13.98 -2.89 -2.49
N MET A 27 -13.09 -1.91 -2.36
CA MET A 27 -13.38 -0.66 -1.66
C MET A 27 -13.11 0.53 -2.56
N ALA A 28 -13.80 1.65 -2.32
CA ALA A 28 -13.49 2.88 -3.01
C ALA A 28 -12.10 3.37 -2.59
N PRO A 29 -11.32 3.98 -3.52
CA PRO A 29 -9.96 4.43 -3.18
C PRO A 29 -9.91 5.37 -1.98
N SER A 30 -10.83 6.31 -1.90
CA SER A 30 -10.86 7.25 -0.77
C SER A 30 -11.18 6.56 0.54
N TYR A 31 -12.10 5.60 0.49
CA TYR A 31 -12.45 4.81 1.67
C TYR A 31 -11.28 3.97 2.14
N LEU A 32 -10.62 3.30 1.21
CA LEU A 32 -9.46 2.49 1.54
C LEU A 32 -8.36 3.32 2.20
N SER A 33 -8.07 4.50 1.65
CA SER A 33 -7.07 5.39 2.22
C SER A 33 -7.43 5.82 3.63
N SER A 34 -8.70 6.14 3.86
CA SER A 34 -9.17 6.55 5.18
C SER A 34 -9.05 5.43 6.20
N VAL A 35 -9.49 4.23 5.82
CA VAL A 35 -9.43 3.07 6.72
C VAL A 35 -7.97 2.71 7.02
N PHE A 36 -7.12 2.72 6.02
CA PHE A 36 -5.71 2.42 6.20
C PHE A 36 -5.07 3.39 7.20
N LYS A 37 -5.32 4.68 7.02
CA LYS A 37 -4.79 5.70 7.92
C LYS A 37 -5.32 5.52 9.34
N LYS A 38 -6.59 5.21 9.47
CA LYS A 38 -7.21 5.00 10.77
C LYS A 38 -6.59 3.82 11.51
N GLU A 39 -6.31 2.74 10.81
CA GLU A 39 -5.82 1.52 11.42
C GLU A 39 -4.31 1.50 11.64
N THR A 40 -3.56 2.12 10.75
CA THR A 40 -2.09 2.10 10.83
C THR A 40 -1.49 3.43 11.27
N GLY A 41 -2.28 4.50 11.20
CA GLY A 41 -1.79 5.84 11.50
C GLY A 41 -0.96 6.45 10.37
N GLN A 42 -0.87 5.78 9.22
CA GLN A 42 -0.08 6.23 8.10
C GLN A 42 -0.92 6.41 6.84
N ASN A 43 -0.53 7.38 6.02
CA ASN A 43 -1.15 7.56 4.71
C ASN A 43 -0.78 6.39 3.80
N LEU A 44 -1.77 5.84 3.09
CA LEU A 44 -1.54 4.66 2.25
C LEU A 44 -0.52 4.94 1.14
N ASN A 45 -0.63 6.08 0.46
CA ASN A 45 0.34 6.44 -0.57
C ASN A 45 1.75 6.52 -0.01
N ARG A 46 1.87 7.09 1.17
CA ARG A 46 3.15 7.22 1.83
C ARG A 46 3.73 5.87 2.21
N PHE A 47 2.87 4.97 2.67
CA PHE A 47 3.29 3.61 3.00
C PHE A 47 3.83 2.87 1.78
N ILE A 48 3.12 2.95 0.67
CA ILE A 48 3.54 2.32 -0.58
C ILE A 48 4.91 2.86 -1.00
N LYS A 49 5.08 4.17 -0.95
CA LYS A 49 6.33 4.80 -1.31
C LYS A 49 7.47 4.35 -0.40
N SER A 50 7.22 4.25 0.90
CA SER A 50 8.23 3.80 1.86
C SER A 50 8.68 2.38 1.57
N VAL A 51 7.75 1.48 1.30
CA VAL A 51 8.07 0.09 1.00
C VAL A 51 8.93 0.00 -0.25
N ARG A 52 8.58 0.75 -1.27
CA ARG A 52 9.35 0.76 -2.52
C ARG A 52 10.76 1.26 -2.31
N MET A 53 10.92 2.32 -1.52
CA MET A 53 12.24 2.87 -1.23
C MET A 53 13.09 1.92 -0.41
N GLU A 54 12.49 1.25 0.58
CA GLU A 54 13.21 0.27 1.39
C GLU A 54 13.73 -0.88 0.57
N LYS A 55 12.88 -1.41 -0.31
CA LYS A 55 13.29 -2.53 -1.17
C LYS A 55 14.33 -2.12 -2.18
N ALA A 56 14.25 -0.90 -2.68
CA ALA A 56 15.26 -0.37 -3.59
C ALA A 56 16.63 -0.29 -2.91
N LYS A 57 16.66 0.11 -1.65
CA LYS A 57 17.90 0.15 -0.88
C LYS A 57 18.50 -1.22 -0.68
N ASP A 58 17.66 -2.21 -0.46
CA ASP A 58 18.12 -3.58 -0.24
C ASP A 58 18.76 -4.18 -1.49
N LEU A 59 18.45 -3.64 -2.67
CA LEU A 59 19.00 -4.11 -3.93
C LEU A 59 20.38 -3.50 -4.24
N PHE A 60 20.74 -2.49 -3.51
CA PHE A 60 22.03 -1.82 -3.65
C PHE A 60 22.90 -2.04 -2.42
#